data_24cf7b2900f115ef31bcc2b215942c7f
#
_entry.id   24cf7b2900f115ef31bcc2b215942c7f
#
_cell.length_a   1.000
_cell.length_b   1.000
_cell.length_c   1.000
_cell.angle_alpha   90.00
_cell.angle_beta   90.00
_cell.angle_gamma   90.00
#
_symmetry.space_group_name_H-M   'P 1'
#
loop_
_entity.id
_entity.type
_entity.pdbx_description
1 polymer ?
#
loop_
_entity_poly.entity_id
_entity_poly.type
_entity_poly.pdbx_seq_one_letter_code
_entity_poly.pdbx_strand_id
1 'polypeptide(L)'
;MNDRSPIRIAVIGSGPAGFYAAGHLLKDEDAGFEVDMLERLPTPWGLVRSGVAPDHPKIKSVTRVYEKTAAHPRFRYFGNVEFGRHVTRAELLEHYHAVVYATGSPLDRPLGIPGEDLPGSHAATEFVGWYNGHPDHTGLEVDLVSAERAVVIGNGNVAIDVARMLMLSAEELAPTDTADHALEVLARSKVQEVVVVGRRGPAQAAFTNPELLELGVMADADIVVDGEELESALAVHDEAAEQDQTQRRNVEIMREYATRMPTEGRKRIALRFLLSPSELVAGEDGALAAVKFVRNELVPSDDGVLRARATEESETIPAGLVFRAIGYRGEPLPDVSFDDRRATILNEGGRVLDPESRAPLPGEYVVGWIKRGPSGVIGTNKKDAQETVDAILADLGETANGNGGAPHSPSAPDARAVEALLRERQPELITYEGWEAIDRHERALGEPAGRPRVKLTAIEEMLRVAADERPS
;
A
#
# COMPACT_ATOMS: atom_id res chain seq x y z
N MET A 1 25.43 -34.49 8.37
CA MET A 1 25.35 -33.18 7.67
C MET A 1 25.09 -33.50 6.22
N ASN A 2 23.91 -33.16 5.70
CA ASN A 2 23.62 -33.32 4.27
C ASN A 2 24.45 -32.30 3.50
N ASP A 3 25.34 -32.80 2.66
CA ASP A 3 26.27 -32.04 1.79
C ASP A 3 25.51 -31.49 0.56
N ARG A 4 24.28 -31.02 0.76
CA ARG A 4 23.50 -30.31 -0.29
C ARG A 4 23.86 -28.84 -0.26
N SER A 5 24.26 -28.29 -1.40
CA SER A 5 24.43 -26.86 -1.56
C SER A 5 23.11 -26.15 -1.19
N PRO A 6 23.17 -24.99 -0.50
CA PRO A 6 21.98 -24.29 -0.08
C PRO A 6 21.14 -23.86 -1.31
N ILE A 7 19.82 -23.92 -1.14
CA ILE A 7 18.87 -23.42 -2.16
C ILE A 7 18.72 -21.92 -1.96
N ARG A 8 19.12 -21.15 -2.95
CA ARG A 8 19.15 -19.68 -2.88
C ARG A 8 17.94 -19.07 -3.55
N ILE A 9 17.30 -18.15 -2.86
CA ILE A 9 16.09 -17.47 -3.31
C ILE A 9 16.26 -15.96 -3.20
N ALA A 10 15.99 -15.24 -4.30
CA ALA A 10 15.91 -13.78 -4.29
C ALA A 10 14.46 -13.35 -4.05
N VAL A 11 14.26 -12.37 -3.17
CA VAL A 11 12.97 -11.71 -2.95
C VAL A 11 13.11 -10.24 -3.35
N ILE A 12 12.32 -9.78 -4.31
CA ILE A 12 12.36 -8.43 -4.84
C ILE A 12 11.25 -7.60 -4.21
N GLY A 13 11.62 -6.72 -3.30
CA GLY A 13 10.72 -5.91 -2.49
C GLY A 13 10.61 -6.40 -1.05
N SER A 14 10.79 -5.46 -0.11
CA SER A 14 10.84 -5.69 1.34
C SER A 14 9.56 -5.28 2.07
N GLY A 15 8.44 -5.25 1.36
CA GLY A 15 7.12 -5.05 1.97
C GLY A 15 6.61 -6.28 2.73
N PRO A 16 5.40 -6.21 3.29
CA PRO A 16 4.79 -7.32 4.04
C PRO A 16 4.81 -8.67 3.31
N ALA A 17 4.51 -8.68 2.03
CA ALA A 17 4.46 -9.91 1.24
C ALA A 17 5.85 -10.56 1.11
N GLY A 18 6.89 -9.75 0.86
CA GLY A 18 8.28 -10.22 0.78
C GLY A 18 8.76 -10.79 2.11
N PHE A 19 8.53 -10.09 3.22
CA PHE A 19 8.91 -10.59 4.55
C PHE A 19 8.15 -11.83 4.98
N TYR A 20 6.86 -11.97 4.64
CA TYR A 20 6.13 -13.21 4.91
C TYR A 20 6.65 -14.37 4.06
N ALA A 21 6.95 -14.15 2.78
CA ALA A 21 7.54 -15.17 1.92
C ALA A 21 8.91 -15.62 2.46
N ALA A 22 9.80 -14.67 2.76
CA ALA A 22 11.11 -14.97 3.37
C ALA A 22 10.97 -15.73 4.69
N GLY A 23 10.05 -15.29 5.57
CA GLY A 23 9.81 -15.94 6.86
C GLY A 23 9.21 -17.34 6.73
N HIS A 24 8.41 -17.63 5.70
CA HIS A 24 7.92 -18.98 5.44
C HIS A 24 9.00 -19.89 4.89
N LEU A 25 9.83 -19.42 3.96
CA LEU A 25 10.97 -20.16 3.41
C LEU A 25 11.99 -20.54 4.50
N LEU A 26 12.36 -19.58 5.35
CA LEU A 26 13.38 -19.77 6.39
C LEU A 26 12.93 -20.65 7.56
N LYS A 27 11.63 -20.93 7.70
CA LYS A 27 11.12 -21.89 8.70
C LYS A 27 11.43 -23.34 8.36
N ASP A 28 11.64 -23.65 7.09
CA ASP A 28 12.01 -24.98 6.65
C ASP A 28 13.53 -25.17 6.82
N GLU A 29 13.91 -25.70 7.99
CA GLU A 29 15.30 -25.94 8.33
C GLU A 29 15.92 -27.05 7.48
N ASP A 30 15.14 -28.03 7.07
CA ASP A 30 15.59 -29.20 6.31
C ASP A 30 15.88 -28.84 4.84
N ALA A 31 15.13 -27.92 4.26
CA ALA A 31 15.34 -27.46 2.88
C ALA A 31 16.61 -26.59 2.73
N GLY A 32 17.11 -25.99 3.81
CA GLY A 32 18.36 -25.24 3.79
C GLY A 32 18.34 -23.98 2.94
N PHE A 33 17.20 -23.28 2.87
CA PHE A 33 17.06 -22.04 2.09
C PHE A 33 17.96 -20.91 2.59
N GLU A 34 18.60 -20.20 1.65
CA GLU A 34 19.21 -18.88 1.84
C GLU A 34 18.35 -17.85 1.10
N VAL A 35 18.00 -16.75 1.77
CA VAL A 35 17.13 -15.72 1.21
C VAL A 35 17.86 -14.39 1.15
N ASP A 36 17.95 -13.83 -0.05
CA ASP A 36 18.44 -12.49 -0.32
C ASP A 36 17.27 -11.58 -0.67
N MET A 37 17.05 -10.53 0.11
CA MET A 37 15.98 -9.57 -0.11
C MET A 37 16.55 -8.28 -0.68
N LEU A 38 16.06 -7.87 -1.85
CA LEU A 38 16.47 -6.66 -2.56
C LEU A 38 15.37 -5.61 -2.43
N GLU A 39 15.75 -4.38 -2.09
CA GLU A 39 14.83 -3.27 -1.90
C GLU A 39 15.38 -2.00 -2.56
N ARG A 40 14.54 -1.30 -3.32
CA ARG A 40 14.90 -0.06 -4.00
C ARG A 40 15.26 1.07 -3.03
N LEU A 41 14.54 1.16 -1.92
CA LEU A 41 14.81 2.14 -0.88
C LEU A 41 15.91 1.67 0.09
N PRO A 42 16.63 2.59 0.74
CA PRO A 42 17.53 2.23 1.84
C PRO A 42 16.83 1.54 3.01
N THR A 43 15.52 1.76 3.15
CA THR A 43 14.73 1.33 4.31
C THR A 43 13.71 0.25 3.91
N PRO A 44 13.54 -0.82 4.73
CA PRO A 44 12.57 -1.88 4.46
C PRO A 44 11.15 -1.51 4.93
N TRP A 45 10.27 -2.53 4.84
CA TRP A 45 8.92 -2.64 5.37
C TRP A 45 7.83 -2.07 4.47
N GLY A 46 8.17 -1.44 3.33
CA GLY A 46 7.21 -0.97 2.34
C GLY A 46 6.08 -0.14 2.98
N LEU A 47 4.83 -0.48 2.67
CA LEU A 47 3.67 0.27 3.18
C LEU A 47 3.49 0.21 4.72
N VAL A 48 4.12 -0.69 5.45
CA VAL A 48 4.09 -0.63 6.92
C VAL A 48 4.82 0.61 7.43
N ARG A 49 5.93 0.99 6.75
CA ARG A 49 6.66 2.21 7.04
C ARG A 49 5.99 3.45 6.43
N SER A 50 5.63 3.38 5.14
CA SER A 50 5.27 4.55 4.34
C SER A 50 3.83 4.57 3.82
N GLY A 51 2.96 3.68 4.30
CA GLY A 51 1.56 3.61 3.89
C GLY A 51 0.56 3.53 5.04
N VAL A 52 0.90 2.85 6.13
CA VAL A 52 0.05 2.83 7.34
C VAL A 52 0.04 4.22 7.97
N ALA A 53 -1.14 4.71 8.31
CA ALA A 53 -1.30 6.02 8.91
C ALA A 53 -0.46 6.18 10.19
N PRO A 54 0.15 7.35 10.43
CA PRO A 54 1.05 7.60 11.55
C PRO A 54 0.43 7.39 12.94
N ASP A 55 -0.86 7.61 13.06
CA ASP A 55 -1.65 7.42 14.28
C ASP A 55 -2.05 5.95 14.55
N HIS A 56 -1.60 5.01 13.70
CA HIS A 56 -1.83 3.56 13.85
C HIS A 56 -0.58 2.75 14.30
N PRO A 57 0.05 3.07 15.44
CA PRO A 57 1.29 2.40 15.87
C PRO A 57 1.10 0.91 16.14
N LYS A 58 -0.12 0.48 16.50
CA LYS A 58 -0.43 -0.94 16.74
C LYS A 58 -0.32 -1.76 15.45
N ILE A 59 -0.76 -1.23 14.31
CA ILE A 59 -0.65 -1.89 13.01
C ILE A 59 0.83 -2.00 12.62
N LYS A 60 1.60 -0.93 12.82
CA LYS A 60 3.04 -0.89 12.55
C LYS A 60 3.84 -1.90 13.38
N SER A 61 3.32 -2.37 14.51
CA SER A 61 3.99 -3.36 15.37
C SER A 61 4.24 -4.73 14.69
N VAL A 62 3.66 -4.99 13.53
CA VAL A 62 3.93 -6.17 12.71
C VAL A 62 5.40 -6.26 12.29
N THR A 63 6.13 -5.14 12.27
CA THR A 63 7.58 -5.10 11.99
C THR A 63 8.39 -6.01 12.89
N ARG A 64 7.95 -6.28 14.12
CA ARG A 64 8.58 -7.25 15.03
C ARG A 64 8.66 -8.67 14.43
N VAL A 65 7.73 -9.03 13.54
CA VAL A 65 7.78 -10.32 12.83
C VAL A 65 8.85 -10.26 11.74
N TYR A 66 8.97 -9.12 11.05
CA TYR A 66 9.97 -8.91 10.01
C TYR A 66 11.38 -8.85 10.57
N GLU A 67 11.58 -8.18 11.71
CA GLU A 67 12.83 -8.14 12.46
C GLU A 67 13.32 -9.56 12.83
N LYS A 68 12.41 -10.45 13.26
CA LYS A 68 12.75 -11.85 13.52
C LYS A 68 13.19 -12.60 12.26
N THR A 69 12.57 -12.33 11.13
CA THR A 69 12.96 -12.91 9.84
C THR A 69 14.33 -12.37 9.42
N ALA A 70 14.56 -11.07 9.56
CA ALA A 70 15.82 -10.43 9.21
C ALA A 70 17.01 -10.87 10.11
N ALA A 71 16.74 -11.22 11.37
CA ALA A 71 17.74 -11.75 12.29
C ALA A 71 18.16 -13.22 11.99
N HIS A 72 17.53 -13.87 11.01
CA HIS A 72 17.86 -15.24 10.66
C HIS A 72 19.22 -15.31 9.95
N PRO A 73 20.16 -16.22 10.34
CA PRO A 73 21.53 -16.25 9.79
C PRO A 73 21.63 -16.56 8.29
N ARG A 74 20.56 -17.09 7.70
CA ARG A 74 20.42 -17.38 6.26
C ARG A 74 19.62 -16.31 5.51
N PHE A 75 19.39 -15.14 6.12
CA PHE A 75 18.75 -14.00 5.52
C PHE A 75 19.78 -12.89 5.27
N ARG A 76 19.72 -12.26 4.08
CA ARG A 76 20.50 -11.05 3.78
C ARG A 76 19.58 -9.99 3.18
N TYR A 77 19.85 -8.75 3.50
CA TYR A 77 19.12 -7.58 2.99
C TYR A 77 20.06 -6.72 2.17
N PHE A 78 19.57 -6.27 1.01
CA PHE A 78 20.24 -5.35 0.11
C PHE A 78 19.30 -4.20 -0.23
N GLY A 79 19.33 -3.14 0.59
CA GLY A 79 18.62 -1.89 0.37
C GLY A 79 19.38 -0.96 -0.58
N ASN A 80 18.68 0.03 -1.12
CA ASN A 80 19.17 0.92 -2.17
C ASN A 80 19.57 0.18 -3.45
N VAL A 81 18.93 -0.97 -3.72
CA VAL A 81 19.17 -1.82 -4.90
C VAL A 81 17.89 -1.94 -5.71
N GLU A 82 17.90 -1.35 -6.89
CA GLU A 82 16.75 -1.30 -7.80
C GLU A 82 16.85 -2.42 -8.85
N PHE A 83 15.82 -3.29 -8.90
CA PHE A 83 15.66 -4.29 -9.93
C PHE A 83 15.46 -3.63 -11.31
N GLY A 84 16.11 -4.18 -12.32
CA GLY A 84 16.10 -3.63 -13.68
C GLY A 84 17.17 -2.55 -13.92
N ARG A 85 17.72 -1.95 -12.85
CA ARG A 85 18.78 -0.96 -12.92
C ARG A 85 20.14 -1.49 -12.42
N HIS A 86 20.15 -2.03 -11.20
CA HIS A 86 21.38 -2.54 -10.56
C HIS A 86 21.55 -4.04 -10.76
N VAL A 87 20.46 -4.77 -10.98
CA VAL A 87 20.44 -6.19 -11.28
C VAL A 87 19.27 -6.50 -12.21
N THR A 88 19.51 -7.32 -13.22
CA THR A 88 18.50 -7.73 -14.21
C THR A 88 17.84 -9.06 -13.81
N ARG A 89 16.68 -9.35 -14.45
CA ARG A 89 16.01 -10.65 -14.32
C ARG A 89 16.93 -11.82 -14.69
N ALA A 90 17.65 -11.69 -15.81
CA ALA A 90 18.56 -12.74 -16.30
C ALA A 90 19.68 -13.05 -15.30
N GLU A 91 20.31 -12.03 -14.72
CA GLU A 91 21.34 -12.19 -13.71
C GLU A 91 20.82 -12.82 -12.41
N LEU A 92 19.60 -12.45 -11.99
CA LEU A 92 19.00 -13.13 -10.83
C LEU A 92 18.78 -14.62 -11.10
N LEU A 93 18.28 -14.99 -12.27
CA LEU A 93 18.10 -16.40 -12.64
C LEU A 93 19.43 -17.14 -12.83
N GLU A 94 20.52 -16.45 -13.17
CA GLU A 94 21.86 -17.05 -13.19
C GLU A 94 22.35 -17.45 -11.80
N HIS A 95 21.96 -16.72 -10.75
CA HIS A 95 22.50 -16.86 -9.40
C HIS A 95 21.53 -17.52 -8.40
N TYR A 96 20.22 -17.51 -8.65
CA TYR A 96 19.20 -18.00 -7.71
C TYR A 96 18.36 -19.14 -8.31
N HIS A 97 18.00 -20.09 -7.46
CA HIS A 97 17.09 -21.18 -7.80
C HIS A 97 15.65 -20.68 -7.97
N ALA A 98 15.29 -19.61 -7.27
CA ALA A 98 14.01 -18.94 -7.45
C ALA A 98 14.13 -17.44 -7.22
N VAL A 99 13.30 -16.69 -7.95
CA VAL A 99 13.08 -15.24 -7.78
C VAL A 99 11.62 -15.01 -7.42
N VAL A 100 11.37 -14.31 -6.31
CA VAL A 100 10.03 -14.00 -5.82
C VAL A 100 9.79 -12.50 -5.93
N TYR A 101 8.90 -12.08 -6.80
CA TYR A 101 8.52 -10.67 -6.97
C TYR A 101 7.50 -10.26 -5.92
N ALA A 102 7.82 -9.24 -5.13
CA ALA A 102 7.05 -8.76 -3.98
C ALA A 102 6.92 -7.23 -3.94
N THR A 103 6.94 -6.56 -5.10
CA THR A 103 7.07 -5.11 -5.25
C THR A 103 5.81 -4.31 -4.90
N GLY A 104 4.71 -4.99 -4.60
CA GLY A 104 3.45 -4.33 -4.24
C GLY A 104 2.75 -3.68 -5.44
N SER A 105 2.10 -2.54 -5.19
CA SER A 105 1.37 -1.77 -6.21
C SER A 105 1.57 -0.28 -5.89
N PRO A 106 2.62 0.36 -6.44
CA PRO A 106 3.01 1.72 -6.04
C PRO A 106 2.20 2.82 -6.73
N LEU A 107 1.56 2.55 -7.87
CA LEU A 107 0.89 3.56 -8.67
C LEU A 107 -0.57 3.77 -8.23
N ASP A 108 -1.11 4.98 -8.44
CA ASP A 108 -2.53 5.22 -8.28
C ASP A 108 -3.33 4.85 -9.55
N ARG A 109 -4.64 4.79 -9.39
CA ARG A 109 -5.55 4.60 -10.50
C ARG A 109 -6.13 5.95 -10.90
N PRO A 110 -5.96 6.41 -12.17
CA PRO A 110 -6.55 7.65 -12.63
C PRO A 110 -8.08 7.55 -12.69
N LEU A 111 -8.76 8.68 -12.51
CA LEU A 111 -10.22 8.81 -12.71
C LEU A 111 -10.59 8.77 -14.18
N GLY A 112 -9.74 9.35 -15.04
CA GLY A 112 -9.98 9.47 -16.48
C GLY A 112 -11.09 10.47 -16.82
N ILE A 113 -11.23 11.54 -16.04
CA ILE A 113 -12.25 12.58 -16.20
C ILE A 113 -11.60 13.94 -16.51
N PRO A 114 -12.35 14.88 -17.16
CA PRO A 114 -11.86 16.23 -17.37
C PRO A 114 -11.46 16.91 -16.06
N GLY A 115 -10.34 17.63 -16.10
CA GLY A 115 -9.83 18.40 -14.97
C GLY A 115 -9.09 17.59 -13.92
N GLU A 116 -8.83 16.30 -14.14
CA GLU A 116 -8.16 15.42 -13.16
C GLU A 116 -6.79 15.95 -12.70
N ASP A 117 -6.07 16.66 -13.58
CA ASP A 117 -4.72 17.18 -13.32
C ASP A 117 -4.72 18.65 -12.84
N LEU A 118 -5.87 19.21 -12.45
CA LEU A 118 -5.95 20.56 -11.90
C LEU A 118 -5.13 20.70 -10.60
N PRO A 119 -4.48 21.85 -10.36
CA PRO A 119 -3.93 22.18 -9.05
C PRO A 119 -4.97 22.00 -7.95
N GLY A 120 -4.64 21.26 -6.90
CA GLY A 120 -5.57 20.84 -5.84
C GLY A 120 -6.11 19.43 -5.99
N SER A 121 -5.80 18.73 -7.10
CA SER A 121 -6.15 17.31 -7.31
C SER A 121 -4.93 16.42 -7.08
N HIS A 122 -4.99 15.53 -6.11
CA HIS A 122 -3.89 14.68 -5.68
C HIS A 122 -4.26 13.20 -5.71
N ALA A 123 -3.28 12.33 -5.96
CA ALA A 123 -3.43 10.90 -5.68
C ALA A 123 -3.36 10.65 -4.16
N ALA A 124 -4.27 9.84 -3.63
CA ALA A 124 -4.21 9.46 -2.21
C ALA A 124 -2.90 8.70 -1.89
N THR A 125 -2.36 7.93 -2.86
CA THR A 125 -1.10 7.22 -2.72
C THR A 125 0.08 8.16 -2.47
N GLU A 126 0.16 9.26 -3.20
CA GLU A 126 1.19 10.30 -3.04
C GLU A 126 1.03 11.04 -1.71
N PHE A 127 -0.19 11.43 -1.36
CA PHE A 127 -0.47 12.10 -0.08
C PHE A 127 -0.15 11.21 1.12
N VAL A 128 -0.50 9.91 1.05
CA VAL A 128 -0.14 8.91 2.07
C VAL A 128 1.38 8.75 2.19
N GLY A 129 2.08 8.66 1.07
CA GLY A 129 3.54 8.63 1.04
C GLY A 129 4.15 9.91 1.61
N TRP A 130 3.59 11.07 1.25
CA TRP A 130 4.04 12.38 1.70
C TRP A 130 3.97 12.53 3.23
N TYR A 131 2.83 12.28 3.86
CA TYR A 131 2.75 12.41 5.31
C TYR A 131 3.50 11.30 6.08
N ASN A 132 3.80 10.20 5.41
CA ASN A 132 4.65 9.15 5.96
C ASN A 132 6.15 9.33 5.67
N GLY A 133 6.55 10.37 4.92
CA GLY A 133 7.95 10.67 4.62
C GLY A 133 8.59 9.70 3.63
N HIS A 134 7.80 9.19 2.65
CA HIS A 134 8.33 8.40 1.56
C HIS A 134 9.22 9.29 0.66
N PRO A 135 10.49 8.92 0.38
CA PRO A 135 11.41 9.79 -0.36
C PRO A 135 10.87 10.32 -1.70
N ASP A 136 10.15 9.49 -2.45
CA ASP A 136 9.61 9.87 -3.76
C ASP A 136 8.47 10.90 -3.68
N HIS A 137 7.88 11.12 -2.50
CA HIS A 137 6.70 11.98 -2.33
C HIS A 137 6.94 13.20 -1.44
N THR A 138 8.15 13.40 -0.93
CA THR A 138 8.48 14.56 -0.06
C THR A 138 8.28 15.91 -0.75
N GLY A 139 8.41 15.95 -2.08
CA GLY A 139 8.22 17.14 -2.90
C GLY A 139 6.75 17.43 -3.26
N LEU A 140 5.77 16.66 -2.75
CA LEU A 140 4.35 16.93 -3.03
C LEU A 140 3.92 18.25 -2.38
N GLU A 141 3.45 19.17 -3.20
CA GLU A 141 2.89 20.45 -2.75
C GLU A 141 1.38 20.30 -2.51
N VAL A 142 0.95 20.39 -1.25
CA VAL A 142 -0.45 20.31 -0.86
C VAL A 142 -0.86 21.62 -0.19
N ASP A 143 -1.72 22.39 -0.84
CA ASP A 143 -2.23 23.64 -0.28
C ASP A 143 -3.44 23.41 0.64
N LEU A 144 -3.16 23.16 1.93
CA LEU A 144 -4.19 23.01 2.95
C LEU A 144 -4.67 24.35 3.56
N VAL A 145 -4.13 25.49 3.09
CA VAL A 145 -4.43 26.80 3.64
C VAL A 145 -5.49 27.54 2.83
N SER A 146 -5.53 27.34 1.51
CA SER A 146 -6.48 28.03 0.62
C SER A 146 -7.84 27.33 0.52
N ALA A 147 -7.95 26.08 0.93
CA ALA A 147 -9.17 25.27 0.84
C ALA A 147 -9.78 24.98 2.22
N GLU A 148 -11.08 25.25 2.35
CA GLU A 148 -11.85 24.88 3.56
C GLU A 148 -12.53 23.51 3.43
N ARG A 149 -12.66 23.00 2.18
CA ARG A 149 -13.28 21.70 1.91
C ARG A 149 -12.40 20.85 1.00
N ALA A 150 -12.24 19.57 1.37
CA ALA A 150 -11.64 18.53 0.56
C ALA A 150 -12.67 17.47 0.19
N VAL A 151 -12.52 16.87 -0.98
CA VAL A 151 -13.28 15.69 -1.41
C VAL A 151 -12.33 14.51 -1.53
N VAL A 152 -12.67 13.38 -0.91
CA VAL A 152 -11.96 12.11 -1.07
C VAL A 152 -12.80 11.17 -1.92
N ILE A 153 -12.32 10.84 -3.10
CA ILE A 153 -13.03 9.98 -4.05
C ILE A 153 -12.61 8.54 -3.83
N GLY A 154 -13.50 7.76 -3.25
CA GLY A 154 -13.29 6.38 -2.83
C GLY A 154 -13.82 6.14 -1.41
N ASN A 155 -14.14 4.90 -1.06
CA ASN A 155 -14.68 4.51 0.23
C ASN A 155 -14.01 3.24 0.78
N GLY A 156 -12.69 3.10 0.58
CA GLY A 156 -11.85 2.09 1.24
C GLY A 156 -11.09 2.67 2.43
N ASN A 157 -10.28 1.84 3.12
CA ASN A 157 -9.50 2.26 4.29
C ASN A 157 -8.59 3.46 4.01
N VAL A 158 -7.94 3.51 2.83
CA VAL A 158 -7.09 4.65 2.45
C VAL A 158 -7.88 5.96 2.39
N ALA A 159 -9.13 5.91 1.90
CA ALA A 159 -9.98 7.11 1.88
C ALA A 159 -10.32 7.60 3.29
N ILE A 160 -10.57 6.66 4.21
CA ILE A 160 -10.80 6.97 5.63
C ILE A 160 -9.52 7.53 6.29
N ASP A 161 -8.35 6.93 6.02
CA ASP A 161 -7.07 7.42 6.52
C ASP A 161 -6.79 8.85 6.05
N VAL A 162 -6.99 9.14 4.74
CA VAL A 162 -6.81 10.49 4.18
C VAL A 162 -7.75 11.48 4.87
N ALA A 163 -9.05 11.13 5.00
CA ALA A 163 -10.04 11.99 5.65
C ALA A 163 -9.67 12.26 7.12
N ARG A 164 -9.24 11.23 7.86
CA ARG A 164 -8.81 11.35 9.25
C ARG A 164 -7.55 12.24 9.38
N MET A 165 -6.51 11.99 8.58
CA MET A 165 -5.27 12.77 8.61
C MET A 165 -5.49 14.25 8.33
N LEU A 166 -6.44 14.62 7.46
CA LEU A 166 -6.82 16.02 7.21
C LEU A 166 -7.57 16.67 8.37
N MET A 167 -8.20 15.86 9.23
CA MET A 167 -9.06 16.34 10.32
C MET A 167 -8.37 16.32 11.69
N LEU A 168 -7.32 15.51 11.87
CA LEU A 168 -6.55 15.46 13.12
C LEU A 168 -5.93 16.83 13.45
N SER A 169 -5.92 17.17 14.72
CA SER A 169 -5.26 18.37 15.23
C SER A 169 -3.74 18.22 15.26
N ALA A 170 -3.05 19.36 15.37
CA ALA A 170 -1.60 19.36 15.53
C ALA A 170 -1.15 18.60 16.81
N GLU A 171 -1.93 18.69 17.88
CA GLU A 171 -1.70 17.99 19.15
C GLU A 171 -1.84 16.48 19.03
N GLU A 172 -2.80 16.00 18.21
CA GLU A 172 -2.99 14.57 17.94
C GLU A 172 -1.89 14.01 17.03
N LEU A 173 -1.41 14.81 16.07
CA LEU A 173 -0.35 14.40 15.13
C LEU A 173 1.06 14.47 15.75
N ALA A 174 1.31 15.41 16.66
CA ALA A 174 2.63 15.66 17.25
C ALA A 174 3.30 14.42 17.87
N PRO A 175 2.61 13.51 18.59
CA PRO A 175 3.22 12.31 19.16
C PRO A 175 3.39 11.13 18.16
N THR A 176 3.04 11.32 16.91
CA THR A 176 3.09 10.26 15.88
C THR A 176 4.41 10.24 15.12
N ASP A 177 4.58 9.28 14.20
CA ASP A 177 5.70 9.24 13.28
C ASP A 177 5.41 9.96 11.93
N THR A 178 4.48 10.91 11.91
CA THR A 178 4.23 11.80 10.76
C THR A 178 5.53 12.53 10.40
N ALA A 179 5.85 12.63 9.11
CA ALA A 179 7.05 13.34 8.66
C ALA A 179 6.97 14.84 9.01
N ASP A 180 8.09 15.45 9.40
CA ASP A 180 8.14 16.82 9.91
C ASP A 180 7.59 17.86 8.93
N HIS A 181 7.95 17.74 7.63
CA HIS A 181 7.42 18.62 6.59
C HIS A 181 5.88 18.55 6.48
N ALA A 182 5.31 17.35 6.69
CA ALA A 182 3.87 17.17 6.67
C ALA A 182 3.21 17.69 7.95
N LEU A 183 3.82 17.50 9.12
CA LEU A 183 3.34 18.08 10.38
C LEU A 183 3.20 19.60 10.29
N GLU A 184 4.21 20.28 9.71
CA GLU A 184 4.19 21.73 9.52
C GLU A 184 3.04 22.21 8.66
N VAL A 185 2.72 21.49 7.58
CA VAL A 185 1.63 21.84 6.66
C VAL A 185 0.27 21.50 7.26
N LEU A 186 0.12 20.29 7.83
CA LEU A 186 -1.13 19.85 8.47
C LEU A 186 -1.51 20.74 9.66
N ALA A 187 -0.55 21.18 10.45
CA ALA A 187 -0.79 22.08 11.58
C ALA A 187 -1.36 23.46 11.16
N ARG A 188 -1.16 23.88 9.92
CA ARG A 188 -1.69 25.14 9.38
C ARG A 188 -2.96 24.96 8.55
N SER A 189 -3.45 23.71 8.45
CA SER A 189 -4.62 23.38 7.64
C SER A 189 -5.84 24.20 8.02
N LYS A 190 -6.53 24.74 7.02
CA LYS A 190 -7.84 25.42 7.17
C LYS A 190 -9.01 24.53 6.72
N VAL A 191 -8.73 23.28 6.37
CA VAL A 191 -9.78 22.34 5.98
C VAL A 191 -10.73 22.10 7.16
N GLN A 192 -12.01 22.42 6.96
CA GLN A 192 -13.08 22.29 7.95
C GLN A 192 -14.00 21.12 7.64
N GLU A 193 -14.04 20.71 6.38
CA GLU A 193 -14.89 19.62 5.93
C GLU A 193 -14.17 18.71 4.94
N VAL A 194 -14.28 17.39 5.17
CA VAL A 194 -13.90 16.36 4.20
C VAL A 194 -15.11 15.58 3.80
N VAL A 195 -15.39 15.52 2.49
CA VAL A 195 -16.48 14.72 1.93
C VAL A 195 -15.91 13.45 1.32
N VAL A 196 -16.17 12.31 1.94
CA VAL A 196 -15.77 10.98 1.42
C VAL A 196 -16.88 10.44 0.53
N VAL A 197 -16.56 10.16 -0.73
CA VAL A 197 -17.56 9.81 -1.74
C VAL A 197 -17.37 8.41 -2.27
N GLY A 198 -18.42 7.58 -2.16
CA GLY A 198 -18.51 6.25 -2.73
C GLY A 198 -19.42 6.18 -3.95
N ARG A 199 -18.96 5.56 -5.05
CA ARG A 199 -19.80 5.36 -6.25
C ARG A 199 -20.92 4.33 -6.09
N ARG A 200 -20.79 3.44 -5.11
CA ARG A 200 -21.79 2.44 -4.74
C ARG A 200 -22.50 2.83 -3.45
N GLY A 201 -23.43 1.99 -3.02
CA GLY A 201 -24.15 2.21 -1.78
C GLY A 201 -23.34 1.96 -0.51
N PRO A 202 -23.88 2.32 0.65
CA PRO A 202 -23.20 2.15 1.95
C PRO A 202 -22.87 0.69 2.27
N ALA A 203 -23.72 -0.25 1.88
CA ALA A 203 -23.48 -1.68 2.07
C ALA A 203 -22.31 -2.24 1.23
N GLN A 204 -21.89 -1.52 0.16
CA GLN A 204 -20.72 -1.88 -0.66
C GLN A 204 -19.49 -1.06 -0.31
N ALA A 205 -19.49 -0.32 0.79
CA ALA A 205 -18.31 0.37 1.29
C ALA A 205 -17.19 -0.63 1.60
N ALA A 206 -15.96 -0.27 1.19
CA ALA A 206 -14.82 -1.17 1.26
C ALA A 206 -13.96 -0.95 2.51
N PHE A 207 -14.28 0.01 3.35
CA PHE A 207 -13.60 0.22 4.63
C PHE A 207 -14.00 -0.85 5.64
N THR A 208 -13.09 -1.15 6.57
CA THR A 208 -13.33 -2.10 7.66
C THR A 208 -14.07 -1.45 8.83
N ASN A 209 -14.74 -2.26 9.66
CA ASN A 209 -15.47 -1.74 10.83
C ASN A 209 -14.56 -0.94 11.80
N PRO A 210 -13.32 -1.37 12.13
CA PRO A 210 -12.45 -0.58 12.98
C PRO A 210 -12.18 0.83 12.45
N GLU A 211 -11.85 0.95 11.16
CA GLU A 211 -11.57 2.26 10.52
C GLU A 211 -12.79 3.18 10.57
N LEU A 212 -13.98 2.63 10.30
CA LEU A 212 -15.22 3.41 10.39
C LEU A 212 -15.51 3.87 11.83
N LEU A 213 -15.27 3.00 12.83
CA LEU A 213 -15.48 3.33 14.25
C LEU A 213 -14.54 4.43 14.73
N GLU A 214 -13.32 4.50 14.22
CA GLU A 214 -12.35 5.55 14.60
C GLU A 214 -12.83 6.94 14.21
N LEU A 215 -13.55 7.09 13.09
CA LEU A 215 -14.15 8.38 12.73
C LEU A 215 -15.16 8.89 13.77
N GLY A 216 -15.85 7.98 14.42
CA GLY A 216 -16.88 8.31 15.42
C GLY A 216 -16.35 8.75 16.79
N VAL A 217 -15.02 8.67 17.02
CA VAL A 217 -14.37 9.00 18.30
C VAL A 217 -13.27 10.07 18.16
N MET A 218 -13.16 10.73 17.00
CA MET A 218 -12.22 11.83 16.79
C MET A 218 -12.50 13.01 17.75
N ALA A 219 -11.44 13.59 18.31
CA ALA A 219 -11.57 14.67 19.30
C ALA A 219 -12.13 15.96 18.70
N ASP A 220 -11.65 16.37 17.50
CA ASP A 220 -11.94 17.68 16.92
C ASP A 220 -12.83 17.64 15.66
N ALA A 221 -13.28 16.47 15.23
CA ALA A 221 -14.13 16.33 14.06
C ALA A 221 -15.37 15.47 14.36
N ASP A 222 -16.50 15.85 13.76
CA ASP A 222 -17.75 15.09 13.79
C ASP A 222 -17.91 14.30 12.50
N ILE A 223 -18.36 13.06 12.60
CA ILE A 223 -18.80 12.26 11.46
C ILE A 223 -20.26 12.60 11.13
N VAL A 224 -20.53 12.84 9.85
CA VAL A 224 -21.86 13.19 9.35
C VAL A 224 -22.30 12.16 8.31
N VAL A 225 -23.44 11.56 8.55
CA VAL A 225 -24.12 10.67 7.61
C VAL A 225 -25.55 11.17 7.44
N ASP A 226 -25.95 11.47 6.21
CA ASP A 226 -27.34 11.83 5.92
C ASP A 226 -28.23 10.60 6.02
N GLY A 227 -29.20 10.63 6.94
CA GLY A 227 -30.07 9.47 7.21
C GLY A 227 -31.04 9.16 6.07
N GLU A 228 -31.53 10.19 5.35
CA GLU A 228 -32.43 9.99 4.22
C GLU A 228 -31.67 9.42 3.02
N GLU A 229 -30.47 9.94 2.74
CA GLU A 229 -29.59 9.40 1.70
C GLU A 229 -29.18 7.96 2.02
N LEU A 230 -28.83 7.66 3.29
CA LEU A 230 -28.44 6.34 3.75
C LEU A 230 -29.56 5.32 3.53
N GLU A 231 -30.77 5.60 4.03
CA GLU A 231 -31.90 4.66 3.92
C GLU A 231 -32.38 4.53 2.47
N SER A 232 -32.39 5.61 1.69
CA SER A 232 -32.71 5.55 0.27
C SER A 232 -31.72 4.67 -0.51
N ALA A 233 -30.42 4.78 -0.20
CA ALA A 233 -29.39 3.95 -0.83
C ALA A 233 -29.47 2.49 -0.40
N LEU A 234 -29.95 2.19 0.82
CA LEU A 234 -30.15 0.85 1.35
C LEU A 234 -31.42 0.17 0.81
N ALA A 235 -32.48 0.93 0.55
CA ALA A 235 -33.77 0.40 0.08
C ALA A 235 -33.64 -0.44 -1.22
N VAL A 236 -32.68 -0.06 -2.09
CA VAL A 236 -32.37 -0.79 -3.33
C VAL A 236 -31.65 -2.12 -3.06
N HIS A 237 -31.12 -2.30 -1.86
CA HIS A 237 -30.22 -3.41 -1.53
C HIS A 237 -30.92 -4.60 -0.85
N ASP A 238 -32.02 -4.38 -0.15
CA ASP A 238 -32.69 -5.41 0.68
C ASP A 238 -33.24 -6.62 -0.13
N GLU A 239 -33.36 -6.49 -1.45
CA GLU A 239 -33.87 -7.57 -2.30
C GLU A 239 -32.79 -8.48 -2.91
N ALA A 240 -31.50 -8.13 -2.87
CA ALA A 240 -30.50 -8.72 -3.77
C ALA A 240 -29.26 -9.37 -3.14
N ALA A 241 -28.94 -9.21 -1.86
CA ALA A 241 -27.66 -9.70 -1.36
C ALA A 241 -27.67 -10.24 0.07
N GLU A 242 -27.13 -11.45 0.25
CA GLU A 242 -26.51 -11.88 1.51
C GLU A 242 -25.34 -10.94 1.80
N GLN A 243 -25.56 -9.93 2.65
CA GLN A 243 -24.49 -9.09 3.18
C GLN A 243 -23.59 -9.93 4.07
N ASP A 244 -22.27 -9.79 3.91
CA ASP A 244 -21.35 -10.35 4.88
C ASP A 244 -21.45 -9.63 6.23
N GLN A 245 -20.86 -10.21 7.26
CA GLN A 245 -20.93 -9.66 8.62
C GLN A 245 -20.31 -8.26 8.72
N THR A 246 -19.26 -7.97 7.95
CA THR A 246 -18.58 -6.68 7.93
C THR A 246 -19.47 -5.60 7.34
N GLN A 247 -20.13 -5.90 6.22
CA GLN A 247 -21.05 -4.98 5.54
C GLN A 247 -22.25 -4.64 6.43
N ARG A 248 -22.89 -5.65 7.06
CA ARG A 248 -23.99 -5.43 8.01
C ARG A 248 -23.56 -4.51 9.15
N ARG A 249 -22.39 -4.78 9.73
CA ARG A 249 -21.88 -3.97 10.84
C ARG A 249 -21.55 -2.54 10.41
N ASN A 250 -21.01 -2.32 9.22
CA ASN A 250 -20.80 -0.98 8.70
C ASN A 250 -22.11 -0.20 8.55
N VAL A 251 -23.17 -0.84 8.05
CA VAL A 251 -24.50 -0.20 7.93
C VAL A 251 -25.06 0.18 9.31
N GLU A 252 -24.95 -0.72 10.31
CA GLU A 252 -25.37 -0.42 11.69
C GLU A 252 -24.64 0.79 12.28
N ILE A 253 -23.32 0.86 12.09
CA ILE A 253 -22.50 1.98 12.55
C ILE A 253 -22.91 3.29 11.85
N MET A 254 -23.13 3.25 10.54
CA MET A 254 -23.56 4.44 9.77
C MET A 254 -24.97 4.91 10.19
N ARG A 255 -25.90 3.98 10.49
CA ARG A 255 -27.21 4.34 11.06
C ARG A 255 -27.07 5.01 12.42
N GLU A 256 -26.16 4.53 13.28
CA GLU A 256 -25.85 5.21 14.54
C GLU A 256 -25.32 6.63 14.28
N TYR A 257 -24.42 6.81 13.34
CA TYR A 257 -23.87 8.12 12.99
C TYR A 257 -24.95 9.07 12.43
N ALA A 258 -25.88 8.57 11.63
CA ALA A 258 -27.00 9.35 11.10
C ALA A 258 -27.93 9.95 12.18
N THR A 259 -27.90 9.39 13.41
CA THR A 259 -28.65 9.95 14.55
C THR A 259 -27.91 11.06 15.29
N ARG A 260 -26.61 11.27 15.00
CA ARG A 260 -25.80 12.27 15.70
C ARG A 260 -25.99 13.66 15.10
N MET A 261 -26.10 14.64 15.96
CA MET A 261 -26.16 16.04 15.52
C MET A 261 -24.75 16.62 15.48
N PRO A 262 -24.30 17.16 14.34
CA PRO A 262 -23.00 17.81 14.27
C PRO A 262 -22.93 19.00 15.24
N THR A 263 -21.80 19.17 15.87
CA THR A 263 -21.53 20.30 16.77
C THR A 263 -21.19 21.54 15.94
N GLU A 264 -21.83 22.66 16.23
CA GLU A 264 -21.54 23.91 15.53
C GLU A 264 -20.07 24.33 15.73
N GLY A 265 -19.39 24.68 14.63
CA GLY A 265 -17.99 25.12 14.64
C GLY A 265 -16.95 24.01 14.71
N ARG A 266 -17.35 22.74 14.84
CA ARG A 266 -16.41 21.61 14.71
C ARG A 266 -16.16 21.24 13.25
N LYS A 267 -14.96 20.70 12.98
CA LYS A 267 -14.65 20.06 11.69
C LYS A 267 -15.60 18.90 11.40
N ARG A 268 -15.75 18.54 10.13
CA ARG A 268 -16.68 17.47 9.71
C ARG A 268 -16.09 16.52 8.70
N ILE A 269 -16.41 15.23 8.85
CA ILE A 269 -16.22 14.22 7.81
C ILE A 269 -17.62 13.76 7.38
N ALA A 270 -17.99 14.06 6.13
CA ALA A 270 -19.28 13.65 5.57
C ALA A 270 -19.09 12.41 4.68
N LEU A 271 -19.89 11.37 4.91
CA LEU A 271 -19.93 10.19 4.05
C LEU A 271 -21.07 10.33 3.03
N ARG A 272 -20.76 10.23 1.76
CA ARG A 272 -21.71 10.33 0.65
C ARG A 272 -21.63 9.08 -0.23
N PHE A 273 -22.74 8.64 -0.75
CA PHE A 273 -22.88 7.40 -1.50
C PHE A 273 -23.59 7.61 -2.84
N LEU A 274 -23.45 6.63 -3.73
CA LEU A 274 -24.07 6.61 -5.06
C LEU A 274 -23.68 7.82 -5.93
N LEU A 275 -22.44 8.30 -5.81
CA LEU A 275 -21.92 9.43 -6.56
C LEU A 275 -20.64 9.03 -7.30
N SER A 276 -20.61 9.21 -8.62
CA SER A 276 -19.41 9.08 -9.44
C SER A 276 -18.94 10.45 -9.92
N PRO A 277 -17.66 10.80 -9.76
CA PRO A 277 -17.14 12.06 -10.28
C PRO A 277 -17.19 12.03 -11.81
N SER A 278 -17.57 13.14 -12.42
CA SER A 278 -17.65 13.30 -13.87
C SER A 278 -16.73 14.38 -14.42
N GLU A 279 -16.38 15.36 -13.60
CA GLU A 279 -15.51 16.49 -13.97
C GLU A 279 -14.96 17.15 -12.71
N LEU A 280 -13.68 17.53 -12.73
CA LEU A 280 -13.10 18.49 -11.79
C LEU A 280 -13.13 19.89 -12.43
N VAL A 281 -13.76 20.84 -11.75
CA VAL A 281 -14.06 22.17 -12.30
C VAL A 281 -13.03 23.17 -11.81
N ALA A 282 -12.38 23.86 -12.75
CA ALA A 282 -11.44 24.93 -12.43
C ALA A 282 -12.17 26.22 -12.00
N GLY A 283 -11.59 26.93 -11.05
CA GLY A 283 -11.94 28.31 -10.71
C GLY A 283 -11.35 29.32 -11.69
N GLU A 284 -11.58 30.60 -11.41
CA GLU A 284 -11.05 31.71 -12.23
C GLU A 284 -9.50 31.78 -12.21
N ASP A 285 -8.89 31.28 -11.15
CA ASP A 285 -7.44 31.18 -10.95
C ASP A 285 -6.80 29.95 -11.61
N GLY A 286 -7.62 29.07 -12.20
CA GLY A 286 -7.19 27.83 -12.82
C GLY A 286 -6.96 26.67 -11.85
N ALA A 287 -7.13 26.87 -10.54
CA ALA A 287 -7.10 25.81 -9.54
C ALA A 287 -8.46 25.13 -9.40
N LEU A 288 -8.49 23.99 -8.71
CA LEU A 288 -9.74 23.27 -8.41
C LEU A 288 -10.69 24.14 -7.58
N ALA A 289 -11.95 24.23 -8.00
CA ALA A 289 -13.01 24.97 -7.30
C ALA A 289 -14.21 24.09 -6.95
N ALA A 290 -14.46 23.02 -7.71
CA ALA A 290 -15.58 22.12 -7.45
C ALA A 290 -15.40 20.76 -8.12
N VAL A 291 -16.16 19.78 -7.67
CA VAL A 291 -16.29 18.46 -8.29
C VAL A 291 -17.73 18.27 -8.75
N LYS A 292 -17.93 17.93 -10.01
CA LYS A 292 -19.23 17.48 -10.53
C LYS A 292 -19.36 15.97 -10.36
N PHE A 293 -20.51 15.56 -9.89
CA PHE A 293 -20.88 14.16 -9.73
C PHE A 293 -22.14 13.85 -10.53
N VAL A 294 -22.21 12.62 -11.02
CA VAL A 294 -23.46 12.00 -11.44
C VAL A 294 -23.96 11.07 -10.35
N ARG A 295 -25.27 11.09 -10.11
CA ARG A 295 -25.89 10.14 -9.18
C ARG A 295 -26.00 8.78 -9.82
N ASN A 296 -25.71 7.75 -9.05
CA ASN A 296 -25.80 6.37 -9.51
C ASN A 296 -27.03 5.67 -8.93
N GLU A 297 -27.50 4.68 -9.65
CA GLU A 297 -28.35 3.61 -9.13
C GLU A 297 -27.54 2.28 -9.10
N LEU A 298 -27.94 1.37 -8.25
CA LEU A 298 -27.35 0.04 -8.21
C LEU A 298 -28.15 -0.92 -9.08
N VAL A 299 -27.49 -1.58 -10.02
CA VAL A 299 -28.10 -2.56 -10.89
C VAL A 299 -27.37 -3.91 -10.78
N PRO A 300 -28.09 -5.05 -10.69
CA PRO A 300 -27.47 -6.36 -10.70
C PRO A 300 -26.82 -6.61 -12.05
N SER A 301 -25.59 -7.13 -12.06
CA SER A 301 -24.91 -7.67 -13.24
C SER A 301 -25.14 -9.18 -13.36
N ASP A 302 -24.75 -9.77 -14.49
CA ASP A 302 -24.97 -11.19 -14.81
C ASP A 302 -24.34 -12.15 -13.79
N ASP A 303 -23.32 -11.69 -13.08
CA ASP A 303 -22.65 -12.41 -11.97
C ASP A 303 -23.30 -12.18 -10.58
N GLY A 304 -24.45 -11.48 -10.53
CA GLY A 304 -25.18 -11.18 -9.31
C GLY A 304 -24.58 -10.03 -8.47
N VAL A 305 -23.48 -9.41 -8.93
CA VAL A 305 -22.85 -8.29 -8.21
C VAL A 305 -23.56 -6.99 -8.56
N LEU A 306 -23.91 -6.20 -7.53
CA LEU A 306 -24.47 -4.86 -7.72
C LEU A 306 -23.42 -3.89 -8.27
N ARG A 307 -23.70 -3.30 -9.43
CA ARG A 307 -22.84 -2.31 -10.09
C ARG A 307 -23.50 -0.94 -10.12
N ALA A 308 -22.69 0.09 -9.99
CA ALA A 308 -23.15 1.47 -10.14
C ALA A 308 -23.41 1.78 -11.62
N ARG A 309 -24.58 2.30 -11.91
CA ARG A 309 -25.00 2.84 -13.22
C ARG A 309 -25.38 4.30 -13.06
N ALA A 310 -24.75 5.18 -13.87
CA ALA A 310 -25.05 6.60 -13.86
C ALA A 310 -26.50 6.86 -14.27
N THR A 311 -27.14 7.79 -13.58
CA THR A 311 -28.46 8.37 -13.92
C THR A 311 -28.29 9.71 -14.65
N GLU A 312 -29.36 10.40 -14.95
CA GLU A 312 -29.33 11.77 -15.50
C GLU A 312 -29.16 12.84 -14.42
N GLU A 313 -29.28 12.48 -13.14
CA GLU A 313 -29.14 13.39 -12.04
C GLU A 313 -27.67 13.72 -11.76
N SER A 314 -27.39 14.97 -11.52
CA SER A 314 -26.04 15.45 -11.20
C SER A 314 -26.06 16.45 -10.05
N GLU A 315 -24.95 16.51 -9.33
CA GLU A 315 -24.71 17.53 -8.31
C GLU A 315 -23.28 18.06 -8.39
N THR A 316 -23.07 19.26 -7.86
CA THR A 316 -21.75 19.87 -7.80
C THR A 316 -21.39 20.16 -6.34
N ILE A 317 -20.24 19.66 -5.90
CA ILE A 317 -19.71 19.89 -4.55
C ILE A 317 -18.56 20.89 -4.67
N PRO A 318 -18.67 22.12 -4.14
CA PRO A 318 -17.53 23.04 -4.07
C PRO A 318 -16.42 22.47 -3.20
N ALA A 319 -15.20 22.45 -3.72
CA ALA A 319 -14.02 21.96 -3.00
C ALA A 319 -12.74 22.49 -3.66
N GLY A 320 -11.78 22.92 -2.88
CA GLY A 320 -10.46 23.32 -3.36
C GLY A 320 -9.43 22.19 -3.38
N LEU A 321 -9.77 21.03 -2.82
CA LEU A 321 -8.92 19.85 -2.78
C LEU A 321 -9.67 18.58 -3.14
N VAL A 322 -9.02 17.71 -3.91
CA VAL A 322 -9.49 16.35 -4.21
C VAL A 322 -8.37 15.36 -3.95
N PHE A 323 -8.71 14.25 -3.28
CA PHE A 323 -7.83 13.10 -3.11
C PHE A 323 -8.45 11.86 -3.77
N ARG A 324 -7.79 11.34 -4.80
CA ARG A 324 -8.24 10.14 -5.53
C ARG A 324 -7.81 8.89 -4.77
N ALA A 325 -8.76 8.22 -4.13
CA ALA A 325 -8.55 7.01 -3.32
C ALA A 325 -9.28 5.79 -3.92
N ILE A 326 -9.24 5.63 -5.26
CA ILE A 326 -9.97 4.60 -6.00
C ILE A 326 -9.17 3.33 -6.26
N GLY A 327 -8.06 3.18 -5.58
CA GLY A 327 -7.22 1.99 -5.54
C GLY A 327 -5.86 2.17 -6.19
N TYR A 328 -4.99 1.25 -5.86
CA TYR A 328 -3.62 1.16 -6.34
C TYR A 328 -3.52 0.37 -7.65
N ARG A 329 -2.39 0.48 -8.34
CA ARG A 329 -2.02 -0.33 -9.50
C ARG A 329 -0.60 -0.84 -9.36
N GLY A 330 -0.37 -2.08 -9.80
CA GLY A 330 0.98 -2.59 -10.00
C GLY A 330 1.69 -1.88 -11.14
N GLU A 331 3.00 -1.86 -11.07
CA GLU A 331 3.90 -1.36 -12.09
C GLU A 331 4.60 -2.53 -12.78
N PRO A 332 4.70 -2.56 -14.11
CA PRO A 332 5.44 -3.59 -14.81
C PRO A 332 6.93 -3.54 -14.45
N LEU A 333 7.51 -4.71 -14.21
CA LEU A 333 8.95 -4.85 -13.99
C LEU A 333 9.66 -5.18 -15.30
N PRO A 334 10.89 -4.69 -15.53
CA PRO A 334 11.65 -5.00 -16.73
C PRO A 334 11.78 -6.51 -16.97
N ASP A 335 11.44 -6.96 -18.17
CA ASP A 335 11.50 -8.36 -18.63
C ASP A 335 10.64 -9.37 -17.86
N VAL A 336 9.72 -8.93 -17.00
CA VAL A 336 8.79 -9.78 -16.26
C VAL A 336 7.39 -9.73 -16.88
N SER A 337 6.77 -10.87 -17.10
CA SER A 337 5.43 -10.98 -17.68
C SER A 337 4.39 -10.22 -16.88
N PHE A 338 3.62 -9.35 -17.54
CA PHE A 338 2.67 -8.47 -16.89
C PHE A 338 1.29 -8.48 -17.57
N ASP A 339 0.23 -8.39 -16.80
CA ASP A 339 -1.14 -8.23 -17.26
C ASP A 339 -1.57 -6.77 -17.05
N ASP A 340 -1.50 -5.95 -18.09
CA ASP A 340 -1.85 -4.52 -18.05
C ASP A 340 -3.28 -4.25 -17.59
N ARG A 341 -4.21 -5.16 -17.92
CA ARG A 341 -5.62 -5.00 -17.57
C ARG A 341 -5.83 -5.18 -16.07
N ARG A 342 -5.17 -6.16 -15.48
CA ARG A 342 -5.21 -6.42 -14.03
C ARG A 342 -4.21 -5.57 -13.26
N ALA A 343 -3.22 -5.01 -13.94
CA ALA A 343 -2.06 -4.34 -13.37
C ALA A 343 -1.33 -5.23 -12.34
N THR A 344 -1.04 -6.48 -12.74
CA THR A 344 -0.35 -7.48 -11.92
C THR A 344 0.63 -8.28 -12.78
N ILE A 345 1.64 -8.87 -12.16
CA ILE A 345 2.45 -9.89 -12.80
C ILE A 345 1.54 -11.06 -13.19
N LEU A 346 1.70 -11.52 -14.42
CA LEU A 346 0.92 -12.61 -14.96
C LEU A 346 1.26 -13.92 -14.24
N ASN A 347 0.29 -14.52 -13.53
CA ASN A 347 0.57 -15.68 -12.70
C ASN A 347 -0.63 -16.61 -12.51
N GLU A 348 -0.34 -17.84 -12.09
CA GLU A 348 -1.30 -18.81 -11.58
C GLU A 348 -0.74 -19.47 -10.31
N GLY A 349 -1.49 -19.36 -9.19
CA GLY A 349 -1.06 -19.91 -7.90
C GLY A 349 0.30 -19.39 -7.41
N GLY A 350 0.71 -18.18 -7.83
CA GLY A 350 1.99 -17.57 -7.50
C GLY A 350 3.15 -17.93 -8.44
N ARG A 351 2.98 -18.83 -9.41
CA ARG A 351 3.96 -19.08 -10.48
C ARG A 351 3.79 -18.06 -11.59
N VAL A 352 4.85 -17.39 -11.98
CA VAL A 352 4.84 -16.44 -13.10
C VAL A 352 4.65 -17.23 -14.40
N LEU A 353 3.81 -16.71 -15.30
CA LEU A 353 3.50 -17.38 -16.56
C LEU A 353 4.16 -16.68 -17.75
N ASP A 354 4.55 -17.47 -18.71
CA ASP A 354 4.91 -17.00 -20.04
C ASP A 354 3.67 -16.36 -20.72
N PRO A 355 3.78 -15.17 -21.33
CA PRO A 355 2.62 -14.46 -21.86
C PRO A 355 1.98 -15.14 -23.08
N GLU A 356 2.75 -15.91 -23.86
CA GLU A 356 2.29 -16.56 -25.09
C GLU A 356 1.75 -17.97 -24.80
N SER A 357 2.57 -18.82 -24.19
CA SER A 357 2.23 -20.23 -23.94
C SER A 357 1.37 -20.43 -22.69
N ARG A 358 1.33 -19.46 -21.78
CA ARG A 358 0.70 -19.56 -20.45
C ARG A 358 1.30 -20.65 -19.55
N ALA A 359 2.42 -21.21 -19.93
CA ALA A 359 3.15 -22.15 -19.09
C ALA A 359 3.88 -21.43 -17.96
N PRO A 360 4.03 -22.04 -16.76
CA PRO A 360 4.86 -21.49 -15.71
C PRO A 360 6.32 -21.29 -16.16
N LEU A 361 6.87 -20.13 -15.86
CA LEU A 361 8.29 -19.83 -16.06
C LEU A 361 9.10 -20.47 -14.90
N PRO A 362 10.07 -21.34 -15.21
CA PRO A 362 10.84 -22.01 -14.18
C PRO A 362 11.61 -21.04 -13.29
N GLY A 363 11.48 -21.20 -11.97
CA GLY A 363 12.20 -20.38 -10.99
C GLY A 363 11.62 -19.00 -10.74
N GLU A 364 10.43 -18.66 -11.29
CA GLU A 364 9.85 -17.33 -11.12
C GLU A 364 8.51 -17.37 -10.41
N TYR A 365 8.40 -16.58 -9.35
CA TYR A 365 7.24 -16.56 -8.46
C TYR A 365 6.86 -15.13 -8.08
N VAL A 366 5.63 -14.97 -7.61
CA VAL A 366 5.10 -13.66 -7.24
C VAL A 366 4.22 -13.74 -6.00
N VAL A 367 4.27 -12.71 -5.14
CA VAL A 367 3.48 -12.60 -3.91
C VAL A 367 2.90 -11.19 -3.74
N GLY A 368 1.83 -11.09 -2.97
CA GLY A 368 1.28 -9.82 -2.54
C GLY A 368 0.42 -9.11 -3.58
N TRP A 369 0.39 -7.78 -3.51
CA TRP A 369 -0.47 -6.98 -4.38
C TRP A 369 -0.08 -7.06 -5.86
N ILE A 370 1.18 -7.20 -6.16
CA ILE A 370 1.64 -7.38 -7.54
C ILE A 370 1.20 -8.75 -8.13
N LYS A 371 0.85 -9.73 -7.28
CA LYS A 371 0.27 -11.03 -7.65
C LYS A 371 -1.23 -10.95 -7.89
N ARG A 372 -1.99 -10.39 -6.91
CA ARG A 372 -3.47 -10.51 -6.85
C ARG A 372 -4.23 -9.20 -7.04
N GLY A 373 -3.52 -8.08 -7.18
CA GLY A 373 -4.08 -6.74 -7.10
C GLY A 373 -4.15 -6.20 -5.66
N PRO A 374 -4.37 -4.89 -5.49
CA PRO A 374 -4.34 -4.19 -4.21
C PRO A 374 -5.61 -4.43 -3.38
N SER A 375 -5.76 -5.64 -2.87
CA SER A 375 -6.90 -6.06 -2.04
C SER A 375 -6.44 -6.69 -0.74
N GLY A 376 -7.28 -6.58 0.29
CA GLY A 376 -7.01 -7.09 1.62
C GLY A 376 -6.08 -6.20 2.46
N VAL A 377 -5.87 -6.60 3.69
CA VAL A 377 -5.03 -5.92 4.69
C VAL A 377 -3.66 -6.59 4.80
N ILE A 378 -2.75 -6.05 5.63
CA ILE A 378 -1.39 -6.59 5.84
C ILE A 378 -1.44 -8.10 6.14
N GLY A 379 -2.37 -8.56 7.01
CA GLY A 379 -2.52 -9.96 7.38
C GLY A 379 -2.88 -10.90 6.22
N THR A 380 -3.54 -10.40 5.18
CA THR A 380 -3.87 -11.18 3.97
C THR A 380 -2.62 -11.66 3.26
N ASN A 381 -1.53 -10.88 3.31
CA ASN A 381 -0.26 -11.24 2.68
C ASN A 381 0.39 -12.50 3.29
N LYS A 382 0.09 -12.81 4.54
CA LYS A 382 0.64 -14.02 5.19
C LYS A 382 0.13 -15.30 4.51
N LYS A 383 -1.18 -15.37 4.23
CA LYS A 383 -1.79 -16.54 3.54
C LYS A 383 -1.36 -16.59 2.08
N ASP A 384 -1.33 -15.43 1.41
CA ASP A 384 -0.91 -15.30 0.03
C ASP A 384 0.55 -15.73 -0.19
N ALA A 385 1.45 -15.30 0.71
CA ALA A 385 2.84 -15.71 0.68
C ALA A 385 3.02 -17.21 0.95
N GLN A 386 2.24 -17.79 1.87
CA GLN A 386 2.27 -19.23 2.14
C GLN A 386 1.90 -20.04 0.89
N GLU A 387 0.82 -19.65 0.19
CA GLU A 387 0.41 -20.31 -1.05
C GLU A 387 1.54 -20.35 -2.10
N THR A 388 2.24 -19.23 -2.27
CA THR A 388 3.34 -19.15 -3.23
C THR A 388 4.56 -19.93 -2.75
N VAL A 389 4.88 -19.91 -1.45
CA VAL A 389 5.96 -20.71 -0.88
C VAL A 389 5.68 -22.21 -1.01
N ASP A 390 4.43 -22.64 -0.79
CA ASP A 390 4.01 -24.02 -1.01
C ASP A 390 4.21 -24.44 -2.48
N ALA A 391 3.96 -23.53 -3.43
CA ALA A 391 4.26 -23.75 -4.85
C ALA A 391 5.77 -23.91 -5.12
N ILE A 392 6.61 -23.06 -4.50
CA ILE A 392 8.08 -23.17 -4.59
C ILE A 392 8.54 -24.53 -4.05
N LEU A 393 8.06 -24.93 -2.88
CA LEU A 393 8.42 -26.20 -2.25
C LEU A 393 8.01 -27.41 -3.10
N ALA A 394 6.82 -27.36 -3.69
CA ALA A 394 6.35 -28.41 -4.59
C ALA A 394 7.24 -28.55 -5.83
N ASP A 395 7.59 -27.44 -6.47
CA ASP A 395 8.42 -27.44 -7.68
C ASP A 395 9.86 -27.91 -7.39
N LEU A 396 10.41 -27.54 -6.23
CA LEU A 396 11.73 -28.00 -5.78
C LEU A 396 11.71 -29.46 -5.30
N GLY A 397 10.59 -29.92 -4.72
CA GLY A 397 10.40 -31.29 -4.22
C GLY A 397 10.19 -32.32 -5.35
N GLU A 398 9.53 -31.97 -6.41
CA GLU A 398 9.30 -32.83 -7.57
C GLU A 398 10.60 -33.25 -8.27
N THR A 399 11.61 -32.40 -8.25
CA THR A 399 12.96 -32.73 -8.75
C THR A 399 13.71 -33.72 -7.87
N ALA A 400 13.52 -33.67 -6.57
CA ALA A 400 14.14 -34.62 -5.65
C ALA A 400 13.64 -36.06 -5.88
N ASN A 401 12.43 -36.24 -6.42
CA ASN A 401 11.78 -37.52 -6.64
C ASN A 401 11.79 -37.99 -8.12
N GLY A 402 12.39 -37.24 -9.05
CA GLY A 402 12.64 -37.68 -10.44
C GLY A 402 11.43 -37.69 -11.39
N ASN A 403 10.26 -37.13 -11.01
CA ASN A 403 9.03 -37.16 -11.81
C ASN A 403 8.51 -35.80 -12.27
N GLY A 404 9.22 -34.69 -12.00
CA GLY A 404 8.86 -33.33 -12.44
C GLY A 404 9.83 -32.75 -13.47
N GLY A 405 9.41 -31.81 -14.29
CA GLY A 405 10.31 -30.98 -15.09
C GLY A 405 11.34 -30.33 -14.15
N ALA A 406 12.61 -30.30 -14.55
CA ALA A 406 13.67 -29.75 -13.70
C ALA A 406 13.32 -28.33 -13.24
N PRO A 407 13.32 -28.00 -11.93
CA PRO A 407 13.24 -26.64 -11.51
C PRO A 407 14.41 -25.88 -12.11
N HIS A 408 14.30 -24.58 -12.13
CA HIS A 408 15.39 -23.72 -12.55
C HIS A 408 16.65 -24.05 -11.75
N SER A 409 17.73 -24.36 -12.46
CA SER A 409 19.05 -24.59 -11.86
C SER A 409 19.96 -23.44 -12.26
N PRO A 410 20.35 -22.57 -11.32
CA PRO A 410 21.22 -21.46 -11.62
C PRO A 410 22.59 -21.94 -12.12
N SER A 411 23.16 -21.22 -13.10
CA SER A 411 24.48 -21.56 -13.66
C SER A 411 25.64 -21.19 -12.74
N ALA A 412 25.46 -20.20 -11.87
CA ALA A 412 26.48 -19.69 -10.96
C ALA A 412 25.91 -19.39 -9.56
N PRO A 413 25.47 -20.40 -8.76
CA PRO A 413 24.80 -20.17 -7.48
C PRO A 413 25.76 -19.77 -6.36
N ASP A 414 26.46 -18.65 -6.50
CA ASP A 414 27.40 -18.13 -5.51
C ASP A 414 26.88 -16.85 -4.85
N ALA A 415 26.69 -16.91 -3.53
CA ALA A 415 26.24 -15.77 -2.71
C ALA A 415 27.20 -14.57 -2.77
N ARG A 416 28.51 -14.84 -2.84
CA ARG A 416 29.53 -13.80 -2.88
C ARG A 416 29.59 -13.12 -4.23
N ALA A 417 29.35 -13.85 -5.32
CA ALA A 417 29.32 -13.30 -6.67
C ALA A 417 28.19 -12.29 -6.82
N VAL A 418 26.98 -12.59 -6.31
CA VAL A 418 25.86 -11.66 -6.34
C VAL A 418 26.17 -10.41 -5.52
N GLU A 419 26.66 -10.56 -4.30
CA GLU A 419 26.99 -9.40 -3.47
C GLU A 419 28.08 -8.54 -4.12
N ALA A 420 29.11 -9.14 -4.72
CA ALA A 420 30.15 -8.42 -5.44
C ALA A 420 29.58 -7.64 -6.64
N LEU A 421 28.68 -8.24 -7.43
CA LEU A 421 27.99 -7.61 -8.53
C LEU A 421 27.15 -6.41 -8.06
N LEU A 422 26.38 -6.59 -6.99
CA LEU A 422 25.56 -5.53 -6.43
C LEU A 422 26.41 -4.37 -5.91
N ARG A 423 27.52 -4.63 -5.20
CA ARG A 423 28.45 -3.61 -4.70
C ARG A 423 29.19 -2.86 -5.80
N GLU A 424 29.50 -3.53 -6.90
CA GLU A 424 30.11 -2.89 -8.07
C GLU A 424 29.15 -1.88 -8.71
N ARG A 425 27.86 -2.24 -8.85
CA ARG A 425 26.87 -1.39 -9.52
C ARG A 425 26.19 -0.38 -8.61
N GLN A 426 26.09 -0.71 -7.32
CA GLN A 426 25.54 0.14 -6.27
C GLN A 426 26.47 0.14 -5.04
N PRO A 427 27.56 0.93 -5.07
CA PRO A 427 28.53 1.01 -3.97
C PRO A 427 27.90 1.46 -2.63
N GLU A 428 26.80 2.19 -2.70
CA GLU A 428 26.03 2.69 -1.56
C GLU A 428 24.86 1.77 -1.17
N LEU A 429 24.94 0.47 -1.53
CA LEU A 429 23.94 -0.48 -1.06
C LEU A 429 23.94 -0.57 0.48
N ILE A 430 22.76 -0.78 1.04
CA ILE A 430 22.52 -0.84 2.47
C ILE A 430 22.29 -2.29 2.89
N THR A 431 23.04 -2.76 3.88
CA THR A 431 22.77 -4.04 4.56
C THR A 431 21.70 -3.86 5.64
N TYR A 432 21.29 -4.97 6.29
CA TYR A 432 20.31 -4.84 7.38
C TYR A 432 20.87 -4.08 8.58
N GLU A 433 22.17 -4.22 8.88
CA GLU A 433 22.86 -3.43 9.92
C GLU A 433 22.86 -1.93 9.57
N GLY A 434 23.01 -1.57 8.29
CA GLY A 434 22.91 -0.17 7.84
C GLY A 434 21.48 0.37 8.02
N TRP A 435 20.47 -0.46 7.79
CA TRP A 435 19.09 -0.11 8.12
C TRP A 435 18.89 0.06 9.63
N GLU A 436 19.42 -0.84 10.47
CA GLU A 436 19.32 -0.72 11.93
C GLU A 436 19.99 0.58 12.44
N ALA A 437 21.05 1.05 11.79
CA ALA A 437 21.66 2.33 12.08
C ALA A 437 20.69 3.49 11.80
N ILE A 438 20.03 3.47 10.63
CA ILE A 438 18.99 4.45 10.27
C ILE A 438 17.85 4.41 11.31
N ASP A 439 17.35 3.23 11.65
CA ASP A 439 16.24 3.05 12.61
C ASP A 439 16.59 3.59 14.01
N ARG A 440 17.81 3.30 14.50
CA ARG A 440 18.29 3.86 15.78
C ARG A 440 18.37 5.37 15.75
N HIS A 441 18.90 5.93 14.67
CA HIS A 441 19.01 7.38 14.49
C HIS A 441 17.63 8.05 14.49
N GLU A 442 16.69 7.56 13.72
CA GLU A 442 15.31 8.08 13.67
C GLU A 442 14.61 8.02 15.03
N ARG A 443 14.79 6.92 15.77
CA ARG A 443 14.24 6.75 17.13
C ARG A 443 14.86 7.74 18.11
N ALA A 444 16.19 7.91 18.07
CA ALA A 444 16.91 8.87 18.92
C ALA A 444 16.46 10.31 18.66
N LEU A 445 16.15 10.66 17.40
CA LEU A 445 15.58 11.97 17.06
C LEU A 445 14.15 12.14 17.60
N GLY A 446 13.36 11.08 17.64
CA GLY A 446 11.98 11.13 18.12
C GLY A 446 11.83 11.19 19.64
N GLU A 447 12.73 10.54 20.38
CA GLU A 447 12.66 10.36 21.83
C GLU A 447 12.46 11.68 22.60
N PRO A 448 13.20 12.78 22.35
CA PRO A 448 13.04 14.05 23.06
C PRO A 448 11.65 14.69 22.89
N ALA A 449 10.96 14.40 21.78
CA ALA A 449 9.63 14.89 21.46
C ALA A 449 8.50 13.90 21.83
N GLY A 450 8.84 12.76 22.46
CA GLY A 450 7.88 11.71 22.80
C GLY A 450 7.29 10.99 21.56
N ARG A 451 7.99 11.05 20.43
CA ARG A 451 7.59 10.42 19.16
C ARG A 451 8.23 9.04 19.00
N PRO A 452 7.59 8.10 18.32
CA PRO A 452 8.18 6.80 18.02
C PRO A 452 9.51 6.93 17.25
N ARG A 453 9.58 7.92 16.35
CA ARG A 453 10.74 8.29 15.53
C ARG A 453 10.49 9.61 14.80
N VAL A 454 11.56 10.26 14.36
CA VAL A 454 11.54 11.26 13.29
C VAL A 454 12.15 10.63 12.05
N LYS A 455 11.32 10.42 11.03
CA LYS A 455 11.76 9.73 9.82
C LYS A 455 12.70 10.59 8.99
N LEU A 456 13.81 10.02 8.55
CA LEU A 456 14.60 10.58 7.46
C LEU A 456 13.81 10.45 6.16
N THR A 457 13.79 11.50 5.36
CA THR A 457 12.99 11.60 4.14
C THR A 457 13.83 11.74 2.86
N ALA A 458 15.12 12.07 3.00
CA ALA A 458 16.08 12.15 1.90
C ALA A 458 16.96 10.88 1.86
N ILE A 459 17.08 10.28 0.68
CA ILE A 459 17.90 9.07 0.48
C ILE A 459 19.35 9.35 0.86
N GLU A 460 19.91 10.49 0.47
CA GLU A 460 21.29 10.89 0.75
C GLU A 460 21.57 10.94 2.26
N GLU A 461 20.60 11.40 3.04
CA GLU A 461 20.74 11.46 4.49
C GLU A 461 20.69 10.07 5.13
N MET A 462 19.79 9.19 4.65
CA MET A 462 19.74 7.79 5.07
C MET A 462 21.08 7.08 4.78
N LEU A 463 21.66 7.28 3.60
CA LEU A 463 22.94 6.71 3.20
C LEU A 463 24.08 7.21 4.08
N ARG A 464 24.12 8.51 4.38
CA ARG A 464 25.12 9.09 5.28
C ARG A 464 25.06 8.48 6.67
N VAL A 465 23.86 8.41 7.29
CA VAL A 465 23.67 7.81 8.61
C VAL A 465 24.10 6.34 8.62
N ALA A 466 23.71 5.57 7.60
CA ALA A 466 24.12 4.18 7.47
C ALA A 466 25.64 3.98 7.30
N ALA A 467 26.35 4.95 6.71
CA ALA A 467 27.81 4.90 6.53
C ALA A 467 28.56 5.26 7.82
N ASP A 468 28.07 6.26 8.57
CA ASP A 468 28.73 6.77 9.79
C ASP A 468 28.75 5.73 10.92
N GLU A 469 27.78 4.80 10.96
CA GLU A 469 27.67 3.75 11.98
C GLU A 469 28.22 2.39 11.54
N ARG A 470 28.89 2.30 10.37
CA ARG A 470 29.59 1.05 9.98
C ARG A 470 30.72 0.77 10.96
N PRO A 471 30.78 -0.40 11.60
CA PRO A 471 31.95 -0.77 12.37
C PRO A 471 33.18 -0.80 11.44
N SER A 472 34.22 -0.09 11.85
CA SER A 472 35.51 0.05 11.17
C SER A 472 36.27 -1.30 11.05
#